data_9019b6c9780f49578851c11c74ffacb9
#
_entry.id   9019b6c9780f49578851c11c74ffacb9
#
_cell.length_a   1.000
_cell.length_b   1.000
_cell.length_c   1.000
_cell.angle_alpha   90.00
_cell.angle_beta   90.00
_cell.angle_gamma   90.00
#
_symmetry.space_group_name_H-M   'P 1'
#
loop_
_entity.id
_entity.type
_entity.pdbx_description
1 polymer ?
#
loop_
_entity_poly.entity_id
_entity_poly.type
_entity_poly.pdbx_seq_one_letter_code
_entity_poly.pdbx_strand_id
1 'polypeptide(L)'
;MTIERVLEQLRVPNRAIFCTDGVEGVEYLNENRTMLPAIILLDINMPRMNGIEFLRLIRNDNDFKRLPVVILTTSTEERDKIESFELGISGYMVKPVDYDKFVEMIQVIIKYWRLSEFPQEE
;
A
#
# COMPACT_ATOMS: atom_id res chain seq x y z
N MET A 1 8.08 13.76 8.04
CA MET A 1 7.44 13.73 6.72
C MET A 1 6.53 12.53 6.62
N THR A 2 5.34 12.73 6.12
CA THR A 2 4.38 11.65 5.95
C THR A 2 4.17 11.35 4.46
N ILE A 3 3.85 10.11 4.14
CA ILE A 3 3.54 9.71 2.77
C ILE A 3 2.31 10.47 2.26
N GLU A 4 1.32 10.69 3.12
CA GLU A 4 0.13 11.46 2.78
C GLU A 4 0.49 12.83 2.22
N ARG A 5 1.43 13.50 2.87
CA ARG A 5 1.88 14.82 2.45
C ARG A 5 2.59 14.79 1.10
N VAL A 6 3.39 13.76 0.86
CA VAL A 6 4.05 13.57 -0.44
C VAL A 6 3.01 13.31 -1.53
N LEU A 7 2.01 12.48 -1.26
CA LEU A 7 0.94 12.21 -2.21
C LEU A 7 0.16 13.46 -2.57
N GLU A 8 -0.13 14.31 -1.59
CA GLU A 8 -0.79 15.59 -1.83
C GLU A 8 0.05 16.50 -2.73
N GLN A 9 1.35 16.60 -2.46
CA GLN A 9 2.27 17.40 -3.27
C GLN A 9 2.36 16.94 -4.71
N LEU A 10 2.26 15.64 -4.94
CA LEU A 10 2.37 15.04 -6.26
C LEU A 10 1.03 15.02 -7.04
N ARG A 11 -0.04 15.46 -6.41
CA ARG A 11 -1.37 15.43 -7.00
C ARG A 11 -1.74 14.06 -7.55
N VAL A 12 -1.59 13.05 -6.72
CA VAL A 12 -1.82 11.66 -7.09
C VAL A 12 -3.30 11.42 -7.38
N PRO A 13 -3.64 10.61 -8.40
CA PRO A 13 -5.03 10.25 -8.67
C PRO A 13 -5.70 9.58 -7.47
N ASN A 14 -7.02 9.79 -7.36
CA ASN A 14 -7.85 9.46 -6.21
C ASN A 14 -7.92 7.99 -5.79
N ARG A 15 -7.19 7.07 -6.43
CA ARG A 15 -7.35 5.64 -6.19
C ARG A 15 -6.17 4.99 -5.50
N ALA A 16 -5.20 5.79 -5.08
CA ALA A 16 -4.12 5.30 -4.23
C ALA A 16 -4.44 5.68 -2.78
N ILE A 17 -4.39 4.71 -1.87
CA ILE A 17 -4.54 5.00 -0.45
C ILE A 17 -3.26 4.62 0.28
N PHE A 18 -3.00 5.32 1.36
CA PHE A 18 -1.89 5.00 2.24
C PHE A 18 -2.43 4.58 3.60
N CYS A 19 -2.09 3.35 4.00
CA CYS A 19 -2.57 2.77 5.24
C CYS A 19 -1.52 2.96 6.34
N THR A 20 -1.87 3.74 7.36
CA THR A 20 -1.01 4.02 8.52
C THR A 20 -1.50 3.36 9.80
N ASP A 21 -2.69 2.78 9.77
CA ASP A 21 -3.30 2.06 10.89
C ASP A 21 -4.13 0.93 10.29
N GLY A 22 -3.82 -0.31 10.69
CA GLY A 22 -4.48 -1.47 10.09
C GLY A 22 -5.98 -1.51 10.34
N VAL A 23 -6.43 -1.07 11.50
CA VAL A 23 -7.87 -1.05 11.81
C VAL A 23 -8.58 -0.03 10.94
N GLU A 24 -8.03 1.17 10.81
CA GLU A 24 -8.60 2.21 9.93
C GLU A 24 -8.60 1.77 8.47
N GLY A 25 -7.55 1.07 8.05
CA GLY A 25 -7.47 0.54 6.69
C GLY A 25 -8.59 -0.45 6.40
N VAL A 26 -8.85 -1.36 7.32
CA VAL A 26 -9.94 -2.34 7.18
C VAL A 26 -11.29 -1.63 7.14
N GLU A 27 -11.51 -0.67 8.04
CA GLU A 27 -12.74 0.11 8.06
C GLU A 27 -12.97 0.84 6.73
N TYR A 28 -11.94 1.49 6.21
CA TYR A 28 -12.01 2.17 4.93
C TYR A 28 -12.41 1.23 3.80
N LEU A 29 -11.78 0.07 3.71
CA LEU A 29 -12.08 -0.89 2.65
C LEU A 29 -13.52 -1.43 2.79
N ASN A 30 -13.96 -1.71 4.00
CA ASN A 30 -15.32 -2.18 4.24
C ASN A 30 -16.38 -1.14 3.85
N GLU A 31 -16.09 0.13 4.06
CA GLU A 31 -17.00 1.22 3.69
C GLU A 31 -16.99 1.51 2.19
N ASN A 32 -15.99 1.03 1.46
CA ASN A 32 -15.79 1.33 0.05
C ASN A 32 -15.72 0.08 -0.83
N ARG A 33 -16.45 -0.97 -0.48
CA ARG A 33 -16.41 -2.24 -1.23
C ARG A 33 -16.77 -2.12 -2.69
N THR A 34 -17.60 -1.15 -3.05
CA THR A 34 -18.01 -0.92 -4.44
C THR A 34 -17.10 0.06 -5.18
N MET A 35 -16.15 0.68 -4.49
CA MET A 35 -15.22 1.63 -5.10
C MET A 35 -13.85 1.47 -4.43
N LEU A 36 -13.20 0.34 -4.71
CA LEU A 36 -11.92 0.00 -4.12
C LEU A 36 -10.78 0.83 -4.69
N PRO A 37 -9.72 1.07 -3.90
CA PRO A 37 -8.54 1.75 -4.43
C PRO A 37 -7.85 0.91 -5.50
N ALA A 38 -7.10 1.56 -6.38
CA ALA A 38 -6.31 0.87 -7.38
C ALA A 38 -5.03 0.29 -6.78
N ILE A 39 -4.51 0.91 -5.73
CA ILE A 39 -3.28 0.48 -5.06
C ILE A 39 -3.31 0.89 -3.59
N ILE A 40 -2.76 0.05 -2.74
CA ILE A 40 -2.57 0.35 -1.32
C ILE A 40 -1.07 0.49 -1.05
N LEU A 41 -0.67 1.62 -0.50
CA LEU A 41 0.66 1.81 0.04
C LEU A 41 0.59 1.52 1.54
N LEU A 42 1.36 0.55 1.99
CA LEU A 42 1.20 -0.05 3.31
C LEU A 42 2.51 -0.03 4.09
N ASP A 43 2.47 0.47 5.33
CA ASP A 43 3.59 0.32 6.24
C ASP A 43 3.39 -0.94 7.09
N ILE A 44 4.49 -1.65 7.40
CA ILE A 44 4.43 -2.82 8.28
C ILE A 44 4.24 -2.37 9.73
N ASN A 45 4.93 -1.30 10.13
CA ASN A 45 4.91 -0.82 11.52
C ASN A 45 3.75 0.13 11.77
N MET A 46 2.57 -0.44 11.94
CA MET A 46 1.35 0.32 12.18
C MET A 46 0.81 0.04 13.59
N PRO A 47 0.13 1.04 14.22
CA PRO A 47 -0.54 0.79 15.49
C PRO A 47 -1.78 -0.07 15.31
N ARG A 48 -2.21 -0.70 16.37
CA ARG A 48 -3.39 -1.55 16.54
C ARG A 48 -3.37 -2.84 15.72
N MET A 49 -3.06 -2.75 14.45
CA MET A 49 -2.91 -3.90 13.55
C MET A 49 -1.74 -3.62 12.64
N ASN A 50 -0.68 -4.44 12.68
CA ASN A 50 0.48 -4.21 11.82
C ASN A 50 0.18 -4.57 10.35
N GLY A 51 1.11 -4.19 9.46
CA GLY A 51 0.90 -4.36 8.03
C GLY A 51 0.77 -5.80 7.59
N ILE A 52 1.49 -6.73 8.21
CA ILE A 52 1.40 -8.15 7.85
C ILE A 52 0.04 -8.71 8.24
N GLU A 53 -0.45 -8.37 9.44
CA GLU A 53 -1.79 -8.78 9.88
C GLU A 53 -2.87 -8.23 8.96
N PHE A 54 -2.77 -6.95 8.60
CA PHE A 54 -3.68 -6.31 7.67
C PHE A 54 -3.68 -7.03 6.32
N LEU A 55 -2.49 -7.32 5.82
CA LEU A 55 -2.31 -7.99 4.53
C LEU A 55 -2.95 -9.39 4.53
N ARG A 56 -2.74 -10.17 5.60
CA ARG A 56 -3.38 -11.48 5.72
C ARG A 56 -4.89 -11.36 5.70
N LEU A 57 -5.43 -10.37 6.39
CA LEU A 57 -6.86 -10.17 6.47
C LEU A 57 -7.46 -9.87 5.09
N ILE A 58 -6.86 -8.94 4.34
CA ILE A 58 -7.39 -8.59 3.02
C ILE A 58 -7.20 -9.71 2.00
N ARG A 59 -6.16 -10.54 2.12
CA ARG A 59 -5.96 -11.68 1.22
C ARG A 59 -6.99 -12.78 1.43
N ASN A 60 -7.63 -12.82 2.59
CA ASN A 60 -8.71 -13.78 2.90
C ASN A 60 -10.11 -13.25 2.62
N ASP A 61 -10.23 -12.02 2.14
CA ASP A 61 -11.52 -11.43 1.80
C ASP A 61 -11.71 -11.48 0.28
N ASN A 62 -12.85 -11.98 -0.16
CA ASN A 62 -13.12 -12.18 -1.59
C ASN A 62 -13.08 -10.88 -2.40
N ASP A 63 -13.47 -9.76 -1.79
CA ASP A 63 -13.46 -8.47 -2.47
C ASP A 63 -12.08 -7.81 -2.50
N PHE A 64 -11.24 -8.12 -1.51
CA PHE A 64 -9.95 -7.42 -1.32
C PHE A 64 -8.73 -8.24 -1.72
N LYS A 65 -8.88 -9.54 -1.95
CA LYS A 65 -7.74 -10.45 -2.15
C LYS A 65 -6.86 -10.14 -3.36
N ARG A 66 -7.35 -9.36 -4.30
CA ARG A 66 -6.60 -8.99 -5.52
C ARG A 66 -6.06 -7.58 -5.49
N LEU A 67 -6.30 -6.84 -4.42
CA LEU A 67 -5.83 -5.45 -4.34
C LEU A 67 -4.30 -5.41 -4.41
N PRO A 68 -3.73 -4.61 -5.32
CA PRO A 68 -2.28 -4.42 -5.36
C PRO A 68 -1.81 -3.71 -4.09
N VAL A 69 -0.75 -4.23 -3.50
CA VAL A 69 -0.15 -3.65 -2.29
C VAL A 69 1.33 -3.45 -2.52
N VAL A 70 1.81 -2.25 -2.26
CA VAL A 70 3.24 -1.94 -2.20
C VAL A 70 3.57 -1.58 -0.77
N ILE A 71 4.52 -2.29 -0.19
CA ILE A 71 4.97 -2.00 1.17
C ILE A 71 6.02 -0.89 1.14
N LEU A 72 5.85 0.09 2.01
CA LEU A 72 6.80 1.19 2.24
C LEU A 72 7.11 1.18 3.73
N THR A 73 8.31 0.72 4.09
CA THR A 73 8.64 0.51 5.49
C THR A 73 10.11 0.76 5.76
N THR A 74 10.44 1.00 7.04
CA THR A 74 11.83 1.05 7.48
C THR A 74 12.39 -0.34 7.81
N SER A 75 11.53 -1.37 7.86
CA SER A 75 11.97 -2.73 8.18
C SER A 75 12.79 -3.34 7.05
N THR A 76 13.95 -3.89 7.41
CA THR A 76 14.83 -4.65 6.49
C THR A 76 14.88 -6.14 6.86
N GLU A 77 14.01 -6.59 7.75
CA GLU A 77 14.01 -7.99 8.20
C GLU A 77 13.58 -8.93 7.08
N GLU A 78 14.37 -9.98 6.85
CA GLU A 78 14.06 -10.98 5.83
C GLU A 78 12.72 -11.68 6.09
N ARG A 79 12.39 -11.92 7.34
CA ARG A 79 11.10 -12.54 7.70
C ARG A 79 9.92 -11.72 7.19
N ASP A 80 9.98 -10.39 7.36
CA ASP A 80 8.91 -9.49 6.90
C ASP A 80 8.79 -9.53 5.38
N LYS A 81 9.92 -9.55 4.67
CA LYS A 81 9.94 -9.64 3.21
C LYS A 81 9.34 -10.96 2.73
N ILE A 82 9.76 -12.06 3.33
CA ILE A 82 9.29 -13.40 2.94
C ILE A 82 7.77 -13.50 3.14
N GLU A 83 7.29 -13.15 4.33
CA GLU A 83 5.86 -13.22 4.61
C GLU A 83 5.05 -12.32 3.68
N SER A 84 5.55 -11.11 3.40
CA SER A 84 4.88 -10.17 2.53
C SER A 84 4.74 -10.71 1.10
N PHE A 85 5.82 -11.26 0.54
CA PHE A 85 5.76 -11.81 -0.81
C PHE A 85 4.89 -13.06 -0.88
N GLU A 86 4.85 -13.87 0.16
CA GLU A 86 3.93 -15.02 0.22
C GLU A 86 2.47 -14.56 0.18
N LEU A 87 2.19 -13.36 0.68
CA LEU A 87 0.86 -12.76 0.66
C LEU A 87 0.59 -11.93 -0.61
N GLY A 88 1.45 -12.06 -1.62
CA GLY A 88 1.20 -11.54 -2.95
C GLY A 88 1.34 -10.04 -3.12
N ILE A 89 2.28 -9.42 -2.43
CA ILE A 89 2.54 -7.99 -2.63
C ILE A 89 3.17 -7.72 -4.00
N SER A 90 3.01 -6.49 -4.48
CA SER A 90 3.57 -6.04 -5.75
C SER A 90 4.97 -5.46 -5.61
N GLY A 91 5.36 -5.04 -4.44
CA GLY A 91 6.70 -4.53 -4.18
C GLY A 91 6.95 -4.29 -2.71
N TYR A 92 8.20 -4.39 -2.31
CA TYR A 92 8.65 -4.15 -0.95
C TYR A 92 9.74 -3.07 -1.02
N MET A 93 9.41 -1.87 -0.55
CA MET A 93 10.31 -0.73 -0.63
C MET A 93 10.74 -0.29 0.76
N VAL A 94 12.06 -0.19 0.96
CA VAL A 94 12.60 0.33 2.21
C VAL A 94 12.66 1.85 2.10
N LYS A 95 12.07 2.55 3.07
CA LYS A 95 12.03 4.01 3.08
C LYS A 95 13.44 4.58 3.15
N PRO A 96 13.84 5.42 2.19
CA PRO A 96 15.14 6.11 2.31
C PRO A 96 15.10 7.18 3.41
N VAL A 97 16.25 7.47 3.97
CA VAL A 97 16.40 8.52 4.98
C VAL A 97 16.29 9.90 4.33
N ASP A 98 16.79 10.03 3.11
CA ASP A 98 16.79 11.28 2.36
C ASP A 98 15.40 11.59 1.82
N TYR A 99 14.91 12.80 2.12
CA TYR A 99 13.56 13.23 1.70
C TYR A 99 13.40 13.23 0.18
N ASP A 100 14.38 13.75 -0.56
CA ASP A 100 14.29 13.83 -2.01
C ASP A 100 14.25 12.46 -2.66
N LYS A 101 15.01 11.51 -2.13
CA LYS A 101 14.98 10.14 -2.60
C LYS A 101 13.67 9.45 -2.27
N PHE A 102 13.08 9.78 -1.13
CA PHE A 102 11.76 9.27 -0.76
C PHE A 102 10.69 9.77 -1.75
N VAL A 103 10.72 11.07 -2.07
CA VAL A 103 9.80 11.66 -3.05
C VAL A 103 9.97 11.00 -4.42
N GLU A 104 11.21 10.82 -4.87
CA GLU A 104 11.49 10.13 -6.13
C GLU A 104 10.91 8.72 -6.15
N MET A 105 11.06 7.98 -5.06
CA MET A 105 10.51 6.62 -4.94
C MET A 105 9.00 6.63 -5.14
N ILE A 106 8.29 7.52 -4.45
CA ILE A 106 6.84 7.64 -4.57
C ILE A 106 6.45 8.02 -6.00
N GLN A 107 7.17 8.96 -6.61
CA GLN A 107 6.92 9.36 -8.00
C GLN A 107 7.03 8.19 -8.97
N VAL A 108 8.04 7.34 -8.80
CA VAL A 108 8.25 6.15 -9.64
C VAL A 108 7.08 5.17 -9.47
N ILE A 109 6.68 4.91 -8.23
CA ILE A 109 5.56 4.01 -7.94
C ILE A 109 4.28 4.51 -8.61
N ILE A 110 3.97 5.79 -8.44
CA ILE A 110 2.76 6.39 -9.01
C ILE A 110 2.80 6.35 -10.54
N LYS A 111 3.93 6.68 -11.13
CA LYS A 111 4.09 6.63 -12.58
C LYS A 111 3.90 5.22 -13.12
N TYR A 112 4.48 4.23 -12.46
CA TYR A 112 4.32 2.84 -12.84
C TYR A 112 2.83 2.44 -12.84
N TRP A 113 2.11 2.77 -11.76
CA TRP A 113 0.71 2.38 -11.63
C TRP A 113 -0.22 3.13 -12.59
N ARG A 114 0.12 4.37 -12.97
CA ARG A 114 -0.61 5.10 -13.99
C ARG A 114 -0.50 4.47 -15.36
N LEU A 115 0.63 3.84 -15.65
CA LEU A 115 0.88 3.17 -16.93
C LEU A 115 0.35 1.74 -16.96
N SER A 116 0.08 1.16 -15.79
CA SER A 116 -0.40 -0.21 -15.71
C SER A 116 -1.88 -0.28 -16.07
N GLU A 117 -2.24 -1.31 -16.82
CA GLU A 117 -3.64 -1.60 -17.09
C GLU A 117 -4.17 -2.61 -16.10
N PHE A 118 -5.42 -2.45 -15.72
CA PHE A 118 -6.09 -3.32 -14.77
C PHE A 118 -7.28 -4.01 -15.44
N PRO A 119 -7.59 -5.26 -15.05
CA PRO A 119 -8.79 -5.90 -15.56
C PRO A 119 -10.03 -5.09 -15.16
N GLN A 120 -10.97 -4.99 -16.08
CA GLN A 120 -12.25 -4.38 -15.76
C GLN A 120 -13.17 -5.44 -15.18
N GLU A 121 -13.68 -5.17 -14.00
CA GLU A 121 -14.67 -6.04 -13.38
C GLU A 121 -16.07 -5.59 -13.75
N GLU A 122 -16.87 -6.54 -14.15
CA GLU A 122 -18.26 -6.28 -14.50
C GLU A 122 -19.14 -6.25 -13.26
#